data_d33c687fd2f76ce2ad49d99ca5825b15
#
_entry.id   d33c687fd2f76ce2ad49d99ca5825b15
#
_cell.length_a   1.000
_cell.length_b   1.000
_cell.length_c   1.000
_cell.angle_alpha   90.00
_cell.angle_beta   90.00
_cell.angle_gamma   90.00
#
_symmetry.space_group_name_H-M   'P 1'
#
loop_
_entity.id
_entity.type
_entity.pdbx_description
1 polymer ?
#
loop_
_entity_poly.entity_id
_entity_poly.type
_entity_poly.pdbx_seq_one_letter_code
_entity_poly.pdbx_strand_id
1 'polypeptide(L)'
;MPELSKLSLEKLMRPEGFDCACGRHHAVTLKYLKIGRGAIGNLPEALKAVGAKRPFLVSDDNTFRAAGARACEILESAGVPFASCVIPCQHDKVAPSEWEIGSIAMHFDPSCDFILGVGSGVVNDICKVFAHAAGRESGIVGTAPSMDGFASNSSSMEVNG
;
A
#
# COMPACT_ATOMS: atom_id res chain seq x y z
N MET A 1 -32.04 2.59 5.66
CA MET A 1 -30.66 2.81 5.19
C MET A 1 -30.10 1.51 4.67
N PRO A 2 -29.37 1.48 3.56
CA PRO A 2 -28.74 0.24 3.14
C PRO A 2 -27.69 -0.16 4.19
N GLU A 3 -27.74 -1.40 4.60
CA GLU A 3 -26.71 -2.00 5.44
C GLU A 3 -25.40 -2.01 4.65
N LEU A 4 -24.35 -1.33 5.13
CA LEU A 4 -23.08 -1.13 4.40
C LEU A 4 -22.48 -2.46 3.93
N SER A 5 -22.67 -3.53 4.70
CA SER A 5 -22.23 -4.89 4.36
C SER A 5 -22.90 -5.46 3.09
N LYS A 6 -24.01 -4.90 2.65
CA LYS A 6 -24.76 -5.30 1.44
C LYS A 6 -24.42 -4.45 0.21
N LEU A 7 -23.59 -3.43 0.36
CA LEU A 7 -23.16 -2.60 -0.76
C LEU A 7 -22.02 -3.31 -1.53
N SER A 8 -22.05 -3.20 -2.86
CA SER A 8 -20.91 -3.65 -3.67
C SER A 8 -19.68 -2.75 -3.44
N LEU A 9 -18.48 -3.29 -3.64
CA LEU A 9 -17.23 -2.51 -3.55
C LEU A 9 -17.27 -1.27 -4.46
N GLU A 10 -17.82 -1.39 -5.65
CA GLU A 10 -17.98 -0.27 -6.59
C GLU A 10 -18.82 0.88 -6.00
N LYS A 11 -19.87 0.55 -5.24
CA LYS A 11 -20.69 1.56 -4.55
C LYS A 11 -19.93 2.19 -3.37
N LEU A 12 -19.14 1.40 -2.65
CA LEU A 12 -18.33 1.90 -1.53
C LEU A 12 -17.15 2.77 -1.99
N MET A 13 -16.64 2.53 -3.20
CA MET A 13 -15.49 3.26 -3.77
C MET A 13 -15.89 4.50 -4.58
N ARG A 14 -17.16 4.90 -4.60
CA ARG A 14 -17.57 6.11 -5.32
C ARG A 14 -16.93 7.36 -4.73
N PRO A 15 -16.32 8.22 -5.57
CA PRO A 15 -15.67 9.45 -5.09
C PRO A 15 -16.62 10.40 -4.36
N GLU A 16 -17.91 10.41 -4.76
CA GLU A 16 -18.96 11.21 -4.13
C GLU A 16 -19.32 10.73 -2.71
N GLY A 17 -18.88 9.54 -2.33
CA GLY A 17 -19.16 8.99 -1.01
C GLY A 17 -20.64 8.71 -0.73
N PHE A 18 -21.00 8.69 0.55
CA PHE A 18 -22.37 8.48 1.01
C PHE A 18 -22.61 9.09 2.40
N ASP A 19 -23.86 9.50 2.65
CA ASP A 19 -24.30 9.96 3.95
C ASP A 19 -24.64 8.76 4.85
N CYS A 20 -24.03 8.72 6.04
CA CYS A 20 -24.15 7.62 6.98
C CYS A 20 -25.16 7.91 8.09
N ALA A 21 -25.72 6.85 8.70
CA ALA A 21 -26.56 6.94 9.91
C ALA A 21 -25.84 7.56 11.11
N CYS A 22 -24.51 7.59 11.11
CA CYS A 22 -23.73 8.29 12.16
C CYS A 22 -23.77 9.81 12.03
N GLY A 23 -24.48 10.37 11.06
CA GLY A 23 -24.58 11.81 10.80
C GLY A 23 -23.39 12.40 10.05
N ARG A 24 -22.47 11.58 9.53
CA ARG A 24 -21.30 12.03 8.79
C ARG A 24 -21.38 11.57 7.33
N HIS A 25 -20.81 12.38 6.45
CA HIS A 25 -20.51 11.97 5.08
C HIS A 25 -19.21 11.16 5.06
N HIS A 26 -19.23 9.98 4.41
CA HIS A 26 -18.08 9.13 4.23
C HIS A 26 -17.73 9.03 2.76
N ALA A 27 -16.47 9.25 2.43
CA ALA A 27 -15.91 9.04 1.11
C ALA A 27 -14.57 8.27 1.23
N VAL A 28 -14.24 7.49 0.20
CA VAL A 28 -12.99 6.73 0.14
C VAL A 28 -12.10 7.34 -0.93
N THR A 29 -10.83 7.54 -0.61
CA THR A 29 -9.84 8.11 -1.53
C THR A 29 -9.13 7.06 -2.38
N LEU A 30 -9.52 5.79 -2.26
CA LEU A 30 -8.93 4.71 -3.05
C LEU A 30 -9.25 4.87 -4.54
N LYS A 31 -8.20 4.90 -5.37
CA LYS A 31 -8.31 4.98 -6.84
C LYS A 31 -8.47 3.61 -7.50
N TYR A 32 -7.98 2.56 -6.86
CA TYR A 32 -8.04 1.19 -7.36
C TYR A 32 -8.11 0.19 -6.19
N LEU A 33 -8.93 -0.84 -6.35
CA LEU A 33 -9.04 -1.95 -5.40
C LEU A 33 -9.32 -3.24 -6.15
N LYS A 34 -8.54 -4.27 -5.88
CA LYS A 34 -8.77 -5.63 -6.37
C LYS A 34 -8.62 -6.61 -5.24
N ILE A 35 -9.66 -7.40 -4.99
CA ILE A 35 -9.68 -8.43 -3.96
C ILE A 35 -10.01 -9.77 -4.62
N GLY A 36 -9.28 -10.81 -4.26
CA GLY A 36 -9.53 -12.15 -4.73
C GLY A 36 -8.27 -12.95 -5.00
N ARG A 37 -8.46 -14.23 -5.30
CA ARG A 37 -7.35 -15.13 -5.63
C ARG A 37 -6.65 -14.65 -6.89
N GLY A 38 -5.33 -14.51 -6.85
CA GLY A 38 -4.53 -14.04 -7.99
C GLY A 38 -4.60 -12.54 -8.25
N ALA A 39 -5.18 -11.74 -7.33
CA ALA A 39 -5.29 -10.28 -7.47
C ALA A 39 -3.96 -9.57 -7.75
N ILE A 40 -2.83 -10.11 -7.25
CA ILE A 40 -1.49 -9.58 -7.51
C ILE A 40 -1.16 -9.50 -9.02
N GLY A 41 -1.72 -10.40 -9.84
CA GLY A 41 -1.55 -10.38 -11.30
C GLY A 41 -2.09 -9.11 -11.98
N ASN A 42 -2.98 -8.37 -11.31
CA ASN A 42 -3.50 -7.09 -11.80
C ASN A 42 -2.60 -5.89 -11.44
N LEU A 43 -1.41 -6.11 -10.88
CA LEU A 43 -0.52 -5.03 -10.45
C LEU A 43 -0.20 -4.02 -11.56
N PRO A 44 0.13 -4.40 -12.80
CA PRO A 44 0.37 -3.44 -13.88
C PRO A 44 -0.87 -2.60 -14.22
N GLU A 45 -2.06 -3.20 -14.18
CA GLU A 45 -3.34 -2.49 -14.36
C GLU A 45 -3.59 -1.49 -13.23
N ALA A 46 -3.34 -1.90 -11.99
CA ALA A 46 -3.46 -1.03 -10.82
C ALA A 46 -2.56 0.20 -10.91
N LEU A 47 -1.28 0.02 -11.24
CA LEU A 47 -0.32 1.11 -11.44
C LEU A 47 -0.76 2.06 -12.55
N LYS A 48 -1.22 1.52 -13.67
CA LYS A 48 -1.78 2.32 -14.79
C LYS A 48 -3.01 3.12 -14.35
N ALA A 49 -3.90 2.53 -13.58
CA ALA A 49 -5.12 3.19 -13.10
C ALA A 49 -4.82 4.38 -12.16
N VAL A 50 -3.74 4.31 -11.38
CA VAL A 50 -3.29 5.41 -10.52
C VAL A 50 -2.28 6.36 -11.20
N GLY A 51 -1.88 6.07 -12.44
CA GLY A 51 -0.95 6.88 -13.22
C GLY A 51 0.52 6.68 -12.85
N ALA A 52 0.85 5.66 -12.06
CA ALA A 52 2.22 5.34 -11.66
C ALA A 52 3.01 4.72 -12.83
N LYS A 53 4.21 5.23 -13.07
CA LYS A 53 5.08 4.78 -14.17
C LYS A 53 6.33 4.06 -13.69
N ARG A 54 6.82 4.41 -12.51
CA ARG A 54 8.03 3.84 -11.90
C ARG A 54 7.83 3.72 -10.39
N PRO A 55 7.21 2.64 -9.89
CA PRO A 55 7.04 2.46 -8.45
C PRO A 55 8.36 2.16 -7.75
N PHE A 56 8.45 2.61 -6.49
CA PHE A 56 9.43 2.16 -5.51
C PHE A 56 8.79 1.10 -4.64
N LEU A 57 9.17 -0.17 -4.82
CA LEU A 57 8.63 -1.31 -4.12
C LEU A 57 9.29 -1.45 -2.74
N VAL A 58 8.50 -1.49 -1.69
CA VAL A 58 8.95 -1.64 -0.31
C VAL A 58 8.33 -2.87 0.32
N SER A 59 9.15 -3.72 0.90
CA SER A 59 8.74 -4.92 1.64
C SER A 59 9.70 -5.16 2.81
N ASP A 60 9.38 -6.08 3.69
CA ASP A 60 10.33 -6.69 4.62
C ASP A 60 10.76 -8.09 4.11
N ASP A 61 11.72 -8.72 4.78
CA ASP A 61 12.22 -10.05 4.42
C ASP A 61 11.12 -11.11 4.31
N ASN A 62 10.13 -11.07 5.20
CA ASN A 62 9.04 -12.04 5.23
C ASN A 62 8.04 -11.79 4.10
N THR A 63 7.64 -10.54 3.92
CA THR A 63 6.68 -10.14 2.90
C THR A 63 7.28 -10.16 1.49
N PHE A 64 8.60 -9.94 1.37
CA PHE A 64 9.30 -10.16 0.11
C PHE A 64 9.22 -11.62 -0.34
N ARG A 65 9.48 -12.57 0.56
CA ARG A 65 9.32 -14.00 0.27
C ARG A 65 7.86 -14.39 -0.02
N ALA A 66 6.91 -13.78 0.69
CA ALA A 66 5.49 -14.10 0.52
C ALA A 66 4.90 -13.60 -0.81
N ALA A 67 5.24 -12.39 -1.23
CA ALA A 67 4.66 -11.75 -2.41
C ALA A 67 5.59 -10.78 -3.14
N GLY A 68 6.62 -10.23 -2.48
CA GLY A 68 7.53 -9.22 -3.05
C GLY A 68 8.25 -9.71 -4.30
N ALA A 69 8.86 -10.91 -4.24
CA ALA A 69 9.52 -11.51 -5.40
C ALA A 69 8.54 -11.67 -6.57
N ARG A 70 7.31 -12.13 -6.30
CA ARG A 70 6.28 -12.27 -7.32
C ARG A 70 5.83 -10.93 -7.91
N ALA A 71 5.75 -9.88 -7.09
CA ALA A 71 5.45 -8.53 -7.57
C ALA A 71 6.53 -8.02 -8.52
N CYS A 72 7.82 -8.22 -8.18
CA CYS A 72 8.95 -7.88 -9.07
C CYS A 72 8.86 -8.62 -10.42
N GLU A 73 8.67 -9.94 -10.41
CA GLU A 73 8.50 -10.75 -11.64
C GLU A 73 7.37 -10.24 -12.53
N ILE A 74 6.24 -9.84 -11.94
CA ILE A 74 5.09 -9.30 -12.66
C ILE A 74 5.45 -7.96 -13.31
N LEU A 75 6.11 -7.06 -12.58
CA LEU A 75 6.52 -5.76 -13.09
C LEU A 75 7.55 -5.90 -14.21
N GLU A 76 8.57 -6.77 -14.05
CA GLU A 76 9.56 -7.09 -15.07
C GLU A 76 8.90 -7.63 -16.34
N SER A 77 8.01 -8.63 -16.18
CA SER A 77 7.29 -9.24 -17.31
C SER A 77 6.40 -8.26 -18.06
N ALA A 78 5.88 -7.25 -17.35
CA ALA A 78 5.06 -6.19 -17.92
C ALA A 78 5.89 -5.01 -18.48
N GLY A 79 7.22 -5.05 -18.35
CA GLY A 79 8.11 -3.97 -18.80
C GLY A 79 7.96 -2.68 -18.00
N VAL A 80 7.45 -2.76 -16.76
CA VAL A 80 7.32 -1.62 -15.86
C VAL A 80 8.64 -1.42 -15.11
N PRO A 81 9.37 -0.32 -15.31
CA PRO A 81 10.59 -0.04 -14.58
C PRO A 81 10.24 0.23 -13.10
N PHE A 82 11.05 -0.27 -12.18
CA PHE A 82 10.88 -0.04 -10.75
C PHE A 82 12.22 -0.02 -10.02
N ALA A 83 12.23 0.46 -8.80
CA ALA A 83 13.29 0.22 -7.83
C ALA A 83 12.67 -0.49 -6.61
N SER A 84 13.50 -1.17 -5.81
CA SER A 84 13.00 -1.90 -4.64
C SER A 84 13.90 -1.75 -3.43
N CYS A 85 13.31 -1.83 -2.25
CA CYS A 85 13.96 -1.86 -0.96
C CYS A 85 13.32 -2.95 -0.10
N VAL A 86 14.15 -3.83 0.45
CA VAL A 86 13.72 -4.80 1.45
C VAL A 86 14.23 -4.31 2.81
N ILE A 87 13.30 -4.01 3.71
CA ILE A 87 13.61 -3.58 5.08
C ILE A 87 14.08 -4.83 5.85
N PRO A 88 15.30 -4.83 6.39
CA PRO A 88 15.77 -5.97 7.16
C PRO A 88 14.97 -6.12 8.46
N CYS A 89 14.51 -7.34 8.74
CA CYS A 89 13.84 -7.64 9.99
C CYS A 89 14.84 -7.59 11.15
N GLN A 90 14.60 -6.70 12.12
CA GLN A 90 15.30 -6.72 13.39
C GLN A 90 14.50 -7.59 14.37
N HIS A 91 15.17 -8.56 15.01
CA HIS A 91 14.52 -9.49 15.96
C HIS A 91 13.27 -10.17 15.38
N ASP A 92 13.38 -10.69 14.15
CA ASP A 92 12.33 -11.43 13.41
C ASP A 92 11.09 -10.64 13.01
N LYS A 93 11.05 -9.33 13.21
CA LYS A 93 9.92 -8.48 12.80
C LYS A 93 10.37 -7.06 12.45
N VAL A 94 9.55 -6.41 11.65
CA VAL A 94 9.62 -4.98 11.36
C VAL A 94 8.60 -4.27 12.24
N ALA A 95 8.97 -3.15 12.84
CA ALA A 95 8.07 -2.24 13.55
C ALA A 95 7.75 -1.02 12.68
N PRO A 96 6.60 -0.37 12.83
CA PRO A 96 6.30 0.87 12.11
C PRO A 96 6.96 2.06 12.82
N SER A 97 8.28 2.21 12.72
CA SER A 97 9.04 3.23 13.43
C SER A 97 9.79 4.19 12.51
N GLU A 98 10.33 5.26 13.10
CA GLU A 98 11.18 6.21 12.40
C GLU A 98 12.46 5.59 11.84
N TRP A 99 12.92 4.48 12.40
CA TRP A 99 14.11 3.78 11.91
C TRP A 99 13.85 3.17 10.52
N GLU A 100 12.70 2.51 10.34
CA GLU A 100 12.31 1.94 9.05
C GLU A 100 12.07 3.02 8.01
N ILE A 101 11.47 4.15 8.40
CA ILE A 101 11.31 5.31 7.52
C ILE A 101 12.68 5.84 7.08
N GLY A 102 13.62 5.99 8.02
CA GLY A 102 15.00 6.41 7.73
C GLY A 102 15.72 5.43 6.80
N SER A 103 15.58 4.13 7.04
CA SER A 103 16.15 3.08 6.20
C SER A 103 15.62 3.15 4.76
N ILE A 104 14.31 3.30 4.58
CA ILE A 104 13.71 3.45 3.25
C ILE A 104 14.21 4.73 2.58
N ALA A 105 14.28 5.83 3.31
CA ALA A 105 14.73 7.13 2.77
C ALA A 105 16.15 7.06 2.21
N MET A 106 17.05 6.31 2.85
CA MET A 106 18.44 6.14 2.40
C MET A 106 18.55 5.28 1.12
N HIS A 107 17.55 4.47 0.81
CA HIS A 107 17.52 3.63 -0.39
C HIS A 107 16.59 4.14 -1.48
N PHE A 108 15.85 5.21 -1.20
CA PHE A 108 14.85 5.75 -2.12
C PHE A 108 15.49 6.30 -3.39
N ASP A 109 14.98 5.83 -4.54
CA ASP A 109 15.30 6.40 -5.85
C ASP A 109 14.32 7.54 -6.15
N PRO A 110 14.78 8.82 -6.18
CA PRO A 110 13.91 9.97 -6.42
C PRO A 110 13.24 9.99 -7.80
N SER A 111 13.71 9.16 -8.75
CA SER A 111 13.08 9.00 -10.06
C SER A 111 11.79 8.16 -9.99
N CYS A 112 11.52 7.50 -8.86
CA CYS A 112 10.27 6.80 -8.62
C CYS A 112 9.14 7.80 -8.30
N ASP A 113 7.99 7.56 -8.92
CA ASP A 113 6.82 8.43 -8.85
C ASP A 113 5.71 7.93 -7.91
N PHE A 114 5.85 6.71 -7.39
CA PHE A 114 4.85 6.03 -6.56
C PHE A 114 5.51 5.12 -5.52
N ILE A 115 4.96 5.01 -4.32
CA ILE A 115 5.42 4.08 -3.29
C ILE A 115 4.49 2.86 -3.28
N LEU A 116 5.05 1.68 -3.57
CA LEU A 116 4.32 0.42 -3.60
C LEU A 116 4.75 -0.46 -2.43
N GLY A 117 3.96 -0.51 -1.37
CA GLY A 117 4.15 -1.47 -0.29
C GLY A 117 3.76 -2.88 -0.74
N VAL A 118 4.54 -3.87 -0.34
CA VAL A 118 4.16 -5.29 -0.43
C VAL A 118 4.27 -5.88 0.96
N GLY A 119 3.13 -6.02 1.64
CA GLY A 119 3.16 -6.43 3.04
C GLY A 119 1.81 -6.40 3.74
N SER A 120 1.87 -6.47 5.06
CA SER A 120 0.71 -6.37 5.94
C SER A 120 0.53 -4.94 6.47
N GLY A 121 -0.17 -4.77 7.58
CA GLY A 121 -0.46 -3.45 8.17
C GLY A 121 0.79 -2.61 8.46
N VAL A 122 1.84 -3.22 9.00
CA VAL A 122 3.09 -2.52 9.32
C VAL A 122 3.72 -1.90 8.06
N VAL A 123 3.91 -2.68 7.01
CA VAL A 123 4.46 -2.17 5.73
C VAL A 123 3.55 -1.11 5.12
N ASN A 124 2.22 -1.29 5.21
CA ASN A 124 1.27 -0.30 4.75
C ASN A 124 1.43 1.05 5.47
N ASP A 125 1.54 1.02 6.81
CA ASP A 125 1.66 2.24 7.61
C ASP A 125 3.00 2.96 7.36
N ILE A 126 4.10 2.22 7.30
CA ILE A 126 5.42 2.75 6.92
C ILE A 126 5.35 3.41 5.53
N CYS A 127 4.78 2.72 4.54
CA CYS A 127 4.70 3.23 3.17
C CYS A 127 3.83 4.49 3.05
N LYS A 128 2.73 4.59 3.79
CA LYS A 128 1.89 5.81 3.82
C LYS A 128 2.67 7.01 4.37
N VAL A 129 3.35 6.83 5.51
CA VAL A 129 4.12 7.91 6.13
C VAL A 129 5.29 8.32 5.24
N PHE A 130 6.03 7.36 4.71
CA PHE A 130 7.14 7.65 3.80
C PHE A 130 6.66 8.34 2.51
N ALA A 131 5.59 7.86 1.90
CA ALA A 131 5.03 8.46 0.69
C ALA A 131 4.61 9.92 0.91
N HIS A 132 3.94 10.20 2.05
CA HIS A 132 3.59 11.56 2.43
C HIS A 132 4.84 12.45 2.57
N ALA A 133 5.87 11.98 3.28
CA ALA A 133 7.13 12.71 3.44
C ALA A 133 7.87 12.95 2.11
N ALA A 134 7.82 11.97 1.20
CA ALA A 134 8.44 12.04 -0.13
C ALA A 134 7.60 12.80 -1.17
N GLY A 135 6.39 13.26 -0.83
CA GLY A 135 5.46 13.90 -1.77
C GLY A 135 5.01 12.96 -2.88
N ARG A 136 4.78 11.69 -2.56
CA ARG A 136 4.34 10.64 -3.49
C ARG A 136 3.00 10.05 -3.07
N GLU A 137 2.28 9.48 -4.02
CA GLU A 137 1.14 8.59 -3.71
C GLU A 137 1.65 7.20 -3.33
N SER A 138 0.81 6.44 -2.63
CA SER A 138 1.13 5.07 -2.22
C SER A 138 0.00 4.09 -2.52
N GLY A 139 0.39 2.83 -2.62
CA GLY A 139 -0.51 1.68 -2.68
C GLY A 139 0.08 0.48 -1.98
N ILE A 140 -0.73 -0.54 -1.80
CA ILE A 140 -0.33 -1.75 -1.08
C ILE A 140 -0.78 -3.02 -1.80
N VAL A 141 0.12 -3.97 -1.93
CA VAL A 141 -0.19 -5.38 -2.18
C VAL A 141 -0.26 -6.06 -0.82
N GLY A 142 -1.49 -6.24 -0.30
CA GLY A 142 -1.70 -6.83 1.02
C GLY A 142 -1.36 -8.31 1.06
N THR A 143 -0.48 -8.73 1.96
CA THR A 143 -0.08 -10.14 2.16
C THR A 143 -0.92 -10.84 3.23
N ALA A 144 -1.61 -10.09 4.09
CA ALA A 144 -2.52 -10.61 5.10
C ALA A 144 -3.62 -9.58 5.43
N PRO A 145 -4.84 -10.02 5.76
CA PRO A 145 -5.92 -9.14 6.23
C PRO A 145 -5.73 -8.83 7.73
N SER A 146 -4.60 -8.20 8.06
CA SER A 146 -4.15 -8.01 9.45
C SER A 146 -4.76 -6.81 10.17
N MET A 147 -5.41 -5.91 9.43
CA MET A 147 -6.04 -4.71 9.96
C MET A 147 -7.14 -4.18 9.03
N ASP A 148 -7.98 -3.31 9.54
CA ASP A 148 -9.02 -2.58 8.77
C ASP A 148 -8.50 -1.25 8.16
N GLY A 149 -7.33 -0.80 8.58
CA GLY A 149 -6.74 0.49 8.22
C GLY A 149 -6.14 0.60 6.81
N PHE A 150 -6.22 -0.43 5.94
CA PHE A 150 -5.65 -0.35 4.58
C PHE A 150 -6.21 0.80 3.74
N ALA A 151 -7.50 1.12 3.93
CA ALA A 151 -8.18 2.20 3.21
C ALA A 151 -8.21 3.53 3.99
N SER A 152 -7.63 3.59 5.19
CA SER A 152 -7.62 4.81 6.00
C SER A 152 -6.50 5.77 5.58
N ASN A 153 -6.68 7.06 5.89
CA ASN A 153 -5.65 8.08 5.70
C ASN A 153 -4.74 8.24 6.94
N SER A 154 -4.92 7.38 7.96
CA SER A 154 -4.09 7.35 9.17
C SER A 154 -3.10 6.20 9.14
N SER A 155 -2.04 6.31 9.91
CA SER A 155 -1.03 5.28 10.14
C SER A 155 -0.66 5.25 11.61
N SER A 156 -0.42 4.04 12.13
CA SER A 156 0.07 3.85 13.50
C SER A 156 1.58 3.73 13.46
N MET A 157 2.28 4.65 14.14
CA MET A 157 3.74 4.67 14.17
C MET A 157 4.24 4.67 15.61
N GLU A 158 5.35 4.00 15.84
CA GLU A 158 6.14 4.07 17.06
C GLU A 158 7.19 5.17 16.88
N VAL A 159 7.26 6.12 17.83
CA VAL A 159 8.19 7.25 17.79
C VAL A 159 8.93 7.35 19.11
N ASN A 160 10.26 7.43 19.05
CA ASN A 160 11.17 7.49 20.20
C ASN A 160 11.20 6.21 21.07
N GLY A 161 10.91 5.05 20.50
CA GLY A 161 11.07 3.74 21.14
C GLY A 161 9.97 3.38 22.12
#